data_dcab64d0ef6f768a2ebc7b18a762e4c6
#
_entry.id   dcab64d0ef6f768a2ebc7b18a762e4c6
#
_cell.length_a   1.000
_cell.length_b   1.000
_cell.length_c   1.000
_cell.angle_alpha   90.00
_cell.angle_beta   90.00
_cell.angle_gamma   90.00
#
_symmetry.space_group_name_H-M   'P 1'
#
loop_
_entity.id
_entity.type
_entity.pdbx_description
1 polymer ?
#
loop_
_entity_poly.entity_id
_entity_poly.type
_entity_poly.pdbx_seq_one_letter_code
_entity_poly.pdbx_strand_id
1 'polypeptide(L)'
;GSQLLLKCLEVNQGETVLDVGCGYGPLGLSLAKAYGVQATMVDINNRALDLARQNAERNKVEATIFQSNIYEQVEGKFDHVISNPPIRAGKKVVHEIIEKSKEFIEIGGDLTIVIQKKQGAPSAKSKMEDVFGNCEVVKKDKGYYILRSVK
;
A
#
# COMPACT_ATOMS: atom_id res chain seq x y z
N GLY A 1 -0.04 -8.58 11.08
CA GLY A 1 -0.99 -8.68 10.03
C GLY A 1 -1.73 -7.38 9.73
N SER A 2 -2.80 -7.51 8.97
CA SER A 2 -3.58 -6.35 8.52
C SER A 2 -4.19 -5.55 9.66
N GLN A 3 -4.55 -6.20 10.78
CA GLN A 3 -5.10 -5.49 11.93
C GLN A 3 -4.09 -4.54 12.57
N LEU A 4 -2.84 -4.95 12.64
CA LEU A 4 -1.78 -4.10 13.17
C LEU A 4 -1.58 -2.88 12.28
N LEU A 5 -1.55 -3.09 10.96
CA LEU A 5 -1.40 -2.01 10.00
C LEU A 5 -2.57 -1.02 10.08
N LEU A 6 -3.81 -1.52 10.22
CA LEU A 6 -4.98 -0.66 10.35
C LEU A 6 -4.85 0.32 11.51
N LYS A 7 -4.30 -0.15 12.65
CA LYS A 7 -4.12 0.69 13.83
C LYS A 7 -3.02 1.72 13.66
N CYS A 8 -2.07 1.47 12.76
CA CYS A 8 -0.90 2.34 12.56
C CYS A 8 -1.11 3.39 11.47
N LEU A 9 -2.14 3.22 10.63
CA LEU A 9 -2.42 4.16 9.55
C LEU A 9 -3.29 5.31 10.05
N GLU A 10 -2.87 6.52 9.73
CA GLU A 10 -3.62 7.73 10.04
C GLU A 10 -4.45 8.12 8.82
N VAL A 11 -5.57 7.41 8.63
CA VAL A 11 -6.48 7.66 7.50
C VAL A 11 -7.82 8.18 8.02
N ASN A 12 -8.45 9.05 7.23
CA ASN A 12 -9.73 9.65 7.58
C ASN A 12 -10.79 9.31 6.54
N GLN A 13 -12.05 9.32 6.97
CA GLN A 13 -13.17 9.05 6.08
C GLN A 13 -13.14 9.97 4.86
N GLY A 14 -13.37 9.40 3.69
CA GLY A 14 -13.40 10.13 2.42
C GLY A 14 -12.06 10.32 1.74
N GLU A 15 -10.97 10.05 2.45
CA GLU A 15 -9.64 10.13 1.84
C GLU A 15 -9.43 9.01 0.83
N THR A 16 -8.53 9.24 -0.13
CA THR A 16 -8.22 8.26 -1.18
C THR A 16 -7.00 7.45 -0.79
N VAL A 17 -7.07 6.13 -1.06
CA VAL A 17 -5.99 5.18 -0.77
C VAL A 17 -5.72 4.37 -2.02
N LEU A 18 -4.46 4.26 -2.40
CA LEU A 18 -4.01 3.36 -3.46
C LEU A 18 -3.25 2.21 -2.83
N ASP A 19 -3.72 0.99 -3.06
CA ASP A 19 -3.08 -0.24 -2.58
C ASP A 19 -2.36 -0.90 -3.76
N VAL A 20 -1.02 -0.82 -3.76
CA VAL A 20 -0.18 -1.33 -4.85
C VAL A 20 0.28 -2.74 -4.54
N GLY A 21 0.00 -3.68 -5.44
CA GLY A 21 0.25 -5.09 -5.20
C GLY A 21 -0.74 -5.64 -4.18
N CYS A 22 -2.02 -5.33 -4.38
CA CYS A 22 -3.05 -5.59 -3.39
C CYS A 22 -3.38 -7.06 -3.14
N GLY A 23 -2.98 -7.96 -4.05
CA GLY A 23 -3.36 -9.35 -3.97
C GLY A 23 -4.88 -9.51 -3.98
N TYR A 24 -5.39 -10.37 -3.11
CA TYR A 24 -6.85 -10.58 -3.00
C TYR A 24 -7.56 -9.49 -2.18
N GLY A 25 -6.87 -8.43 -1.79
CA GLY A 25 -7.45 -7.20 -1.27
C GLY A 25 -7.63 -7.05 0.23
N PRO A 26 -6.93 -7.83 1.09
CA PRO A 26 -7.24 -7.76 2.53
C PRO A 26 -7.00 -6.39 3.14
N LEU A 27 -5.96 -5.71 2.71
CA LEU A 27 -5.57 -4.43 3.30
C LEU A 27 -6.47 -3.28 2.84
N GLY A 28 -6.58 -3.08 1.52
CA GLY A 28 -7.40 -2.00 0.97
C GLY A 28 -8.87 -2.11 1.34
N LEU A 29 -9.41 -3.33 1.28
CA LEU A 29 -10.82 -3.56 1.64
C LEU A 29 -11.08 -3.34 3.12
N SER A 30 -10.13 -3.75 3.99
CA SER A 30 -10.25 -3.53 5.43
C SER A 30 -10.24 -2.05 5.77
N LEU A 31 -9.40 -1.26 5.10
CA LEU A 31 -9.34 0.19 5.29
C LEU A 31 -10.64 0.84 4.84
N ALA A 32 -11.16 0.45 3.67
CA ALA A 32 -12.40 1.00 3.15
C ALA A 32 -13.56 0.70 4.09
N LYS A 33 -13.63 -0.52 4.60
CA LYS A 33 -14.70 -0.93 5.51
C LYS A 33 -14.60 -0.26 6.87
N ALA A 34 -13.39 -0.19 7.43
CA ALA A 34 -13.19 0.33 8.79
C ALA A 34 -13.25 1.85 8.87
N TYR A 35 -12.74 2.55 7.86
CA TYR A 35 -12.56 4.00 7.91
C TYR A 35 -13.29 4.78 6.82
N GLY A 36 -13.98 4.10 5.91
CA GLY A 36 -14.72 4.77 4.86
C GLY A 36 -13.85 5.50 3.85
N VAL A 37 -12.63 5.03 3.61
CA VAL A 37 -11.74 5.59 2.59
C VAL A 37 -12.17 5.10 1.20
N GLN A 38 -11.81 5.86 0.19
CA GLN A 38 -12.02 5.49 -1.22
C GLN A 38 -10.81 4.70 -1.68
N ALA A 39 -10.94 3.38 -1.76
CA ALA A 39 -9.84 2.50 -2.10
C ALA A 39 -9.74 2.24 -3.61
N THR A 40 -8.54 2.39 -4.15
CA THR A 40 -8.15 1.91 -5.47
C THR A 40 -7.09 0.83 -5.24
N MET A 41 -7.30 -0.34 -5.85
CA MET A 41 -6.48 -1.50 -5.58
C MET A 41 -5.98 -2.08 -6.89
N VAL A 42 -4.67 -2.24 -7.03
CA VAL A 42 -4.07 -2.75 -8.26
C VAL A 42 -3.12 -3.91 -7.98
N ASP A 43 -3.04 -4.82 -8.94
CA ASP A 43 -2.12 -5.95 -8.90
C ASP A 43 -1.88 -6.40 -10.35
N ILE A 44 -0.76 -7.04 -10.60
CA ILE A 44 -0.46 -7.59 -11.91
C ILE A 44 -1.20 -8.91 -12.14
N ASN A 45 -1.61 -9.58 -11.08
CA ASN A 45 -2.21 -10.91 -11.11
C ASN A 45 -3.74 -10.84 -11.18
N ASN A 46 -4.30 -11.14 -12.36
CA ASN A 46 -5.75 -11.09 -12.57
C ASN A 46 -6.53 -12.04 -11.67
N ARG A 47 -5.98 -13.21 -11.34
CA ARG A 47 -6.64 -14.15 -10.45
C ARG A 47 -6.80 -13.56 -9.04
N ALA A 48 -5.77 -12.89 -8.54
CA ALA A 48 -5.85 -12.22 -7.25
C ALA A 48 -6.89 -11.09 -7.29
N LEU A 49 -6.95 -10.35 -8.39
CA LEU A 49 -7.94 -9.28 -8.56
C LEU A 49 -9.37 -9.80 -8.59
N ASP A 50 -9.60 -10.96 -9.22
CA ASP A 50 -10.93 -11.57 -9.19
C ASP A 50 -11.35 -11.92 -7.77
N LEU A 51 -10.43 -12.45 -6.96
CA LEU A 51 -10.68 -12.70 -5.55
C LEU A 51 -10.93 -11.40 -4.77
N ALA A 52 -10.18 -10.35 -5.08
CA ALA A 52 -10.38 -9.04 -4.46
C ALA A 52 -11.77 -8.48 -4.76
N ARG A 53 -12.23 -8.61 -6.01
CA ARG A 53 -13.58 -8.18 -6.40
C ARG A 53 -14.66 -8.97 -5.68
N GLN A 54 -14.48 -10.28 -5.54
CA GLN A 54 -15.42 -11.14 -4.80
C GLN A 54 -15.46 -10.76 -3.32
N ASN A 55 -14.29 -10.48 -2.73
CA ASN A 55 -14.20 -10.06 -1.34
C ASN A 55 -14.86 -8.70 -1.12
N ALA A 56 -14.69 -7.77 -2.05
CA ALA A 56 -15.34 -6.46 -1.99
C ALA A 56 -16.87 -6.63 -1.97
N GLU A 57 -17.39 -7.44 -2.90
CA GLU A 57 -18.81 -7.71 -2.98
C GLU A 57 -19.34 -8.37 -1.72
N ARG A 58 -18.64 -9.40 -1.24
CA ARG A 58 -19.04 -10.14 -0.03
C ARG A 58 -19.09 -9.24 1.21
N ASN A 59 -18.17 -8.30 1.31
CA ASN A 59 -18.09 -7.37 2.44
C ASN A 59 -18.84 -6.08 2.21
N LYS A 60 -19.53 -5.94 1.09
CA LYS A 60 -20.30 -4.75 0.71
C LYS A 60 -19.46 -3.48 0.74
N VAL A 61 -18.24 -3.59 0.20
CA VAL A 61 -17.30 -2.48 0.09
C VAL A 61 -17.18 -2.09 -1.37
N GLU A 62 -17.30 -0.80 -1.66
CA GLU A 62 -17.02 -0.28 -2.99
C GLU A 62 -15.52 0.04 -3.10
N ALA A 63 -14.89 -0.47 -4.15
CA ALA A 63 -13.47 -0.22 -4.42
C ALA A 63 -13.26 -0.24 -5.93
N THR A 64 -12.28 0.54 -6.39
CA THR A 64 -11.85 0.50 -7.78
C THR A 64 -10.71 -0.50 -7.87
N ILE A 65 -10.90 -1.58 -8.64
CA ILE A 65 -9.96 -2.69 -8.71
C ILE A 65 -9.61 -2.96 -10.16
N PHE A 66 -8.31 -2.89 -10.50
CA PHE A 66 -7.88 -3.17 -11.87
C PHE A 66 -6.44 -3.65 -11.95
N GLN A 67 -6.11 -4.27 -13.09
CA GLN A 67 -4.76 -4.78 -13.33
C GLN A 67 -3.79 -3.64 -13.64
N SER A 68 -2.62 -3.67 -12.99
CA SER A 68 -1.54 -2.74 -13.27
C SER A 68 -0.20 -3.38 -12.88
N ASN A 69 0.80 -3.20 -13.73
CA ASN A 69 2.17 -3.53 -13.36
C ASN A 69 2.69 -2.34 -12.55
N ILE A 70 2.59 -2.47 -11.24
CA ILE A 70 2.87 -1.40 -10.29
C ILE A 70 1.98 -0.18 -10.62
N TYR A 71 2.52 0.93 -11.11
CA TYR A 71 1.75 2.16 -11.38
C TYR A 71 1.40 2.36 -12.85
N GLU A 72 1.75 1.44 -13.74
CA GLU A 72 1.62 1.67 -15.19
C GLU A 72 0.23 2.09 -15.65
N GLN A 73 -0.82 1.58 -15.00
CA GLN A 73 -2.20 1.89 -15.37
C GLN A 73 -2.88 2.84 -14.38
N VAL A 74 -2.14 3.33 -13.40
CA VAL A 74 -2.69 4.21 -12.36
C VAL A 74 -2.62 5.66 -12.82
N GLU A 75 -3.72 6.39 -12.62
CA GLU A 75 -3.80 7.81 -12.93
C GLU A 75 -4.19 8.60 -11.69
N GLY A 76 -3.76 9.85 -11.62
CA GLY A 76 -4.13 10.76 -10.54
C GLY A 76 -3.25 10.64 -9.32
N LYS A 77 -3.70 11.26 -8.25
CA LYS A 77 -2.98 11.30 -6.98
C LYS A 77 -3.88 10.86 -5.85
N PHE A 78 -3.27 10.33 -4.80
CA PHE A 78 -3.96 9.77 -3.65
C PHE A 78 -3.44 10.40 -2.36
N ASP A 79 -4.28 10.43 -1.35
CA ASP A 79 -3.87 10.89 -0.01
C ASP A 79 -2.89 9.91 0.61
N HIS A 80 -3.09 8.61 0.36
CA HIS A 80 -2.25 7.55 0.90
C HIS A 80 -1.96 6.52 -0.17
N VAL A 81 -0.69 6.12 -0.27
CA VAL A 81 -0.29 4.95 -1.05
C VAL A 81 0.23 3.92 -0.05
N ILE A 82 -0.28 2.70 -0.15
CA ILE A 82 0.11 1.61 0.74
C ILE A 82 0.57 0.42 -0.10
N SER A 83 1.50 -0.35 0.43
CA SER A 83 1.89 -1.61 -0.18
C SER A 83 2.39 -2.59 0.86
N ASN A 84 1.98 -3.83 0.71
CA ASN A 84 2.52 -4.96 1.43
C ASN A 84 3.08 -5.91 0.37
N PRO A 85 4.30 -5.64 -0.15
CA PRO A 85 4.83 -6.44 -1.26
C PRO A 85 5.00 -7.89 -0.86
N PRO A 86 4.68 -8.84 -1.77
CA PRO A 86 4.84 -10.26 -1.46
C PRO A 86 6.31 -10.58 -1.19
N ILE A 87 6.56 -11.59 -0.35
CA ILE A 87 7.92 -12.00 0.02
C ILE A 87 8.79 -12.28 -1.20
N ARG A 88 8.19 -12.85 -2.26
CA ARG A 88 8.90 -13.18 -3.50
C ARG A 88 9.18 -11.96 -4.39
N ALA A 89 8.59 -10.81 -4.09
CA ALA A 89 8.92 -9.58 -4.83
C ALA A 89 10.34 -9.21 -4.47
N GLY A 90 11.23 -9.15 -5.45
CA GLY A 90 12.62 -8.82 -5.20
C GLY A 90 12.81 -7.36 -4.79
N LYS A 91 14.00 -7.05 -4.35
CA LYS A 91 14.41 -5.70 -3.98
C LYS A 91 14.08 -4.67 -5.06
N LYS A 92 14.28 -5.03 -6.33
CA LYS A 92 14.02 -4.16 -7.47
C LYS A 92 12.55 -3.72 -7.52
N VAL A 93 11.62 -4.65 -7.30
CA VAL A 93 10.18 -4.35 -7.31
C VAL A 93 9.82 -3.43 -6.14
N VAL A 94 10.30 -3.74 -4.95
CA VAL A 94 10.05 -2.92 -3.76
C VAL A 94 10.58 -1.50 -3.97
N HIS A 95 11.80 -1.37 -4.50
CA HIS A 95 12.40 -0.06 -4.76
C HIS A 95 11.64 0.73 -5.82
N GLU A 96 11.10 0.06 -6.84
CA GLU A 96 10.30 0.72 -7.87
C GLU A 96 8.98 1.23 -7.27
N ILE A 97 8.32 0.44 -6.42
CA ILE A 97 7.11 0.85 -5.71
C ILE A 97 7.38 2.15 -4.94
N ILE A 98 8.50 2.21 -4.23
CA ILE A 98 8.89 3.38 -3.45
C ILE A 98 9.24 4.57 -4.35
N GLU A 99 10.12 4.35 -5.32
CA GLU A 99 10.65 5.44 -6.16
C GLU A 99 9.56 6.16 -6.94
N LYS A 100 8.64 5.42 -7.51
CA LYS A 100 7.58 5.99 -8.35
C LYS A 100 6.37 6.47 -7.57
N SER A 101 6.25 6.09 -6.30
CA SER A 101 5.06 6.41 -5.48
C SER A 101 4.82 7.91 -5.34
N LYS A 102 5.89 8.69 -5.26
CA LYS A 102 5.79 10.13 -4.98
C LYS A 102 4.95 10.88 -6.00
N GLU A 103 4.97 10.43 -7.26
CA GLU A 103 4.16 11.03 -8.34
C GLU A 103 2.66 10.81 -8.12
N PHE A 104 2.30 9.81 -7.33
CA PHE A 104 0.91 9.42 -7.10
C PHE A 104 0.39 9.82 -5.73
N ILE A 105 1.13 10.66 -5.01
CA ILE A 105 0.77 11.10 -3.66
C ILE A 105 0.55 12.61 -3.66
N GLU A 106 -0.57 13.04 -3.05
CA GLU A 106 -0.85 14.45 -2.84
C GLU A 106 0.16 15.05 -1.86
N ILE A 107 0.40 16.35 -1.97
CA ILE A 107 1.25 17.07 -1.01
C ILE A 107 0.62 16.92 0.38
N GLY A 108 1.40 16.48 1.35
CA GLY A 108 0.91 16.19 2.69
C GLY A 108 0.43 14.75 2.86
N GLY A 109 0.32 14.01 1.74
CA GLY A 109 0.00 12.59 1.79
C GLY A 109 1.22 11.74 2.14
N ASP A 110 1.05 10.43 2.13
CA ASP A 110 2.11 9.52 2.58
C ASP A 110 2.17 8.21 1.83
N LEU A 111 3.34 7.56 1.98
CA LEU A 111 3.57 6.19 1.55
C LEU A 111 3.78 5.33 2.79
N THR A 112 3.06 4.23 2.89
CA THR A 112 3.24 3.25 3.95
C THR A 112 3.58 1.89 3.35
N ILE A 113 4.71 1.33 3.76
CA ILE A 113 5.17 0.01 3.31
C ILE A 113 5.20 -0.94 4.51
N VAL A 114 4.60 -2.11 4.33
CA VAL A 114 4.67 -3.20 5.30
C VAL A 114 5.62 -4.24 4.75
N ILE A 115 6.73 -4.48 5.42
CA ILE A 115 7.78 -5.34 4.88
C ILE A 115 8.49 -6.11 5.99
N GLN A 116 8.87 -7.35 5.73
CA GLN A 116 9.65 -8.13 6.68
C GLN A 116 11.09 -7.65 6.70
N LYS A 117 11.72 -7.75 7.87
CA LYS A 117 13.13 -7.41 8.01
C LYS A 117 13.98 -8.18 7.00
N LYS A 118 13.78 -9.50 6.92
CA LYS A 118 14.54 -10.38 6.04
C LYS A 118 14.23 -10.15 4.56
N GLN A 119 13.12 -9.49 4.25
CA GLN A 119 12.71 -9.14 2.88
C GLN A 119 13.40 -7.85 2.40
N GLY A 120 14.11 -7.18 3.28
CA GLY A 120 14.87 -5.97 2.96
C GLY A 120 14.33 -4.69 3.56
N ALA A 121 13.74 -4.76 4.77
CA ALA A 121 13.22 -3.56 5.43
C ALA A 121 14.25 -2.44 5.59
N PRO A 122 15.52 -2.71 5.99
CA PRO A 122 16.52 -1.65 6.07
C PRO A 122 16.79 -0.97 4.74
N SER A 123 16.84 -1.74 3.65
CA SER A 123 17.04 -1.21 2.30
C SER A 123 15.84 -0.37 1.85
N ALA A 124 14.62 -0.83 2.15
CA ALA A 124 13.39 -0.10 1.84
C ALA A 124 13.36 1.23 2.59
N LYS A 125 13.72 1.23 3.88
CA LYS A 125 13.79 2.44 4.69
C LYS A 125 14.76 3.46 4.08
N SER A 126 15.95 3.00 3.71
CA SER A 126 16.96 3.86 3.08
C SER A 126 16.46 4.46 1.78
N LYS A 127 15.79 3.66 0.94
CA LYS A 127 15.21 4.14 -0.31
C LYS A 127 14.10 5.17 -0.07
N MET A 128 13.26 4.95 0.94
CA MET A 128 12.21 5.91 1.29
C MET A 128 12.81 7.24 1.76
N GLU A 129 13.89 7.19 2.53
CA GLU A 129 14.60 8.39 2.96
C GLU A 129 15.20 9.15 1.77
N ASP A 130 15.75 8.43 0.79
CA ASP A 130 16.30 9.04 -0.42
C ASP A 130 15.22 9.75 -1.24
N VAL A 131 14.07 9.11 -1.41
CA VAL A 131 12.98 9.62 -2.26
C VAL A 131 12.24 10.77 -1.60
N PHE A 132 11.91 10.63 -0.33
CA PHE A 132 11.04 11.57 0.39
C PHE A 132 11.77 12.52 1.33
N GLY A 133 13.03 12.23 1.67
CA GLY A 133 13.76 13.00 2.68
C GLY A 133 13.41 12.63 4.11
N ASN A 134 12.52 11.68 4.31
CA ASN A 134 12.11 11.22 5.64
C ASN A 134 11.60 9.79 5.57
N CYS A 135 11.74 9.06 6.67
CA CYS A 135 11.10 7.77 6.84
C CYS A 135 11.04 7.43 8.33
N GLU A 136 9.84 7.15 8.80
CA GLU A 136 9.59 6.76 10.16
C GLU A 136 9.34 5.26 10.22
N VAL A 137 9.93 4.58 11.20
CA VAL A 137 9.54 3.21 11.53
C VAL A 137 8.38 3.31 12.50
N VAL A 138 7.16 3.18 11.97
CA VAL A 138 5.93 3.36 12.77
C VAL A 138 5.76 2.23 13.75
N LYS A 139 6.07 1.01 13.34
CA LYS A 139 5.91 -0.18 14.18
C LYS A 139 6.83 -1.29 13.72
N LYS A 140 7.30 -2.09 14.69
CA LYS A 140 7.98 -3.36 14.44
C LYS A 140 7.23 -4.43 15.21
N ASP A 141 6.85 -5.50 14.55
CA ASP A 141 6.13 -6.60 15.20
C ASP A 141 6.38 -7.90 14.48
N LYS A 142 6.86 -8.92 15.20
CA LYS A 142 7.06 -10.29 14.69
C LYS A 142 7.85 -10.32 13.39
N GLY A 143 8.90 -9.50 13.29
CA GLY A 143 9.76 -9.45 12.12
C GLY A 143 9.24 -8.57 10.98
N TYR A 144 8.06 -7.98 11.12
CA TYR A 144 7.53 -6.99 10.18
C TYR A 144 7.83 -5.58 10.62
N TYR A 145 8.11 -4.73 9.65
CA TYR A 145 8.30 -3.30 9.84
C TYR A 145 7.20 -2.57 9.08
N ILE A 146 6.64 -1.54 9.71
CA ILE A 146 5.75 -0.61 9.04
C ILE A 146 6.52 0.69 8.89
N LEU A 147 6.79 1.07 7.65
CA LEU A 147 7.59 2.24 7.28
C LEU A 147 6.70 3.30 6.65
N ARG A 148 6.87 4.55 7.05
CA ARG A 148 6.06 5.65 6.54
C ARG A 148 6.92 6.84 6.14
N SER A 149 6.66 7.39 4.95
CA SER A 149 7.27 8.63 4.47
C SER A 149 6.16 9.61 4.10
N VAL A 150 6.36 10.88 4.38
CA VAL A 150 5.39 11.96 4.09
C VAL A 150 5.91 12.81 2.94
N LYS A 151 5.04 13.12 1.98
CA LYS A 151 5.39 13.98 0.84
C LYS A 151 5.30 15.47 1.19
#